data_598bcc56399c280d2ed475c4a2f245cd
#
_entry.id   598bcc56399c280d2ed475c4a2f245cd
#
_cell.length_a   1.000
_cell.length_b   1.000
_cell.length_c   1.000
_cell.angle_alpha   90.00
_cell.angle_beta   90.00
_cell.angle_gamma   90.00
#
_symmetry.space_group_name_H-M   'P 1'
#
loop_
_entity.id
_entity.type
_entity.pdbx_description
1 polymer ?
#
loop_
_entity_poly.entity_id
_entity_poly.type
_entity_poly.pdbx_seq_one_letter_code
_entity_poly.pdbx_strand_id
1 'polypeptide(L)'
;MARRIHQPLEDQEFDFVLSMAPGPVLAYFTGTWPKAAPACRAMDTVVGELAEEYGARLTAVRTDMTRCPGTTRRFGVTGAPTAVLVSADEAVASQAGPMTGEELRAFLDTHLGELG
;
A
#
# COMPACT_ATOMS: atom_id res chain seq x y z
N MET A 1 -7.48 -2.88 -19.65
CA MET A 1 -6.79 -1.80 -18.96
C MET A 1 -5.88 -2.33 -17.87
N ALA A 2 -4.62 -1.95 -17.91
CA ALA A 2 -3.67 -2.45 -16.93
C ALA A 2 -3.92 -1.83 -15.57
N ARG A 3 -4.02 -2.67 -14.55
CA ARG A 3 -4.07 -2.20 -13.18
C ARG A 3 -2.64 -1.99 -12.71
N ARG A 4 -2.41 -0.85 -12.08
CA ARG A 4 -1.09 -0.54 -11.55
C ARG A 4 -0.92 -1.03 -10.11
N ILE A 5 -1.82 -1.91 -9.67
CA ILE A 5 -1.78 -2.46 -8.31
C ILE A 5 -1.44 -3.94 -8.38
N HIS A 6 -0.36 -4.32 -7.74
CA HIS A 6 0.01 -5.71 -7.59
C HIS A 6 -0.72 -6.32 -6.39
N GLN A 7 -1.07 -7.59 -6.48
CA GLN A 7 -1.77 -8.29 -5.41
C GLN A 7 -1.05 -9.58 -5.07
N PRO A 8 -0.04 -9.52 -4.21
CA PRO A 8 0.65 -10.74 -3.79
C PRO A 8 -0.28 -11.65 -2.99
N LEU A 9 -0.18 -12.94 -3.23
CA LEU A 9 -1.01 -13.92 -2.55
C LEU A 9 -0.35 -14.50 -1.31
N GLU A 10 0.92 -14.20 -1.09
CA GLU A 10 1.67 -14.67 0.07
C GLU A 10 2.89 -13.78 0.29
N ASP A 11 3.53 -13.94 1.45
CA ASP A 11 4.68 -13.11 1.82
C ASP A 11 5.81 -13.13 0.80
N GLN A 12 6.09 -14.28 0.21
CA GLN A 12 7.16 -14.40 -0.79
C GLN A 12 6.88 -13.59 -2.04
N GLU A 13 5.62 -13.54 -2.46
CA GLU A 13 5.23 -12.73 -3.61
C GLU A 13 5.37 -11.24 -3.32
N PHE A 14 5.04 -10.84 -2.09
CA PHE A 14 5.25 -9.46 -1.68
C PHE A 14 6.74 -9.10 -1.78
N ASP A 15 7.60 -9.95 -1.25
CA ASP A 15 9.04 -9.72 -1.30
C ASP A 15 9.55 -9.64 -2.73
N PHE A 16 9.00 -10.46 -3.62
CA PHE A 16 9.36 -10.43 -5.03
C PHE A 16 8.99 -9.08 -5.66
N VAL A 17 7.76 -8.63 -5.44
CA VAL A 17 7.31 -7.33 -5.98
C VAL A 17 8.20 -6.21 -5.44
N LEU A 18 8.50 -6.25 -4.15
CA LEU A 18 9.35 -5.25 -3.53
C LEU A 18 10.74 -5.21 -4.17
N SER A 19 11.31 -6.38 -4.44
CA SER A 19 12.64 -6.48 -5.03
C SER A 19 12.68 -6.00 -6.49
N MET A 20 11.56 -6.09 -7.20
CA MET A 20 11.48 -5.69 -8.60
C MET A 20 11.05 -4.24 -8.78
N ALA A 21 10.58 -3.59 -7.74
CA ALA A 21 10.10 -2.21 -7.85
C ALA A 21 11.26 -1.25 -8.11
N PRO A 22 11.12 -0.38 -9.11
CA PRO A 22 12.21 0.55 -9.47
C PRO A 22 12.33 1.73 -8.50
N GLY A 23 11.38 1.92 -7.61
CA GLY A 23 11.38 3.04 -6.67
C GLY A 23 10.47 2.76 -5.49
N PRO A 24 9.89 3.80 -4.89
CA PRO A 24 9.06 3.64 -3.71
C PRO A 24 7.83 2.76 -3.95
N VAL A 25 7.42 2.05 -2.91
CA VAL A 25 6.28 1.14 -2.94
C VAL A 25 5.23 1.62 -1.93
N LEU A 26 4.00 1.79 -2.38
CA LEU A 26 2.88 2.00 -1.48
C LEU A 26 2.27 0.64 -1.18
N ALA A 27 2.53 0.12 0.01
CA ALA A 27 1.92 -1.12 0.47
C ALA A 27 0.63 -0.77 1.18
N TYR A 28 -0.49 -1.17 0.62
CA TYR A 28 -1.80 -0.90 1.14
C TYR A 28 -2.35 -2.19 1.74
N PHE A 29 -2.47 -2.21 3.07
CA PHE A 29 -2.90 -3.41 3.79
C PHE A 29 -4.41 -3.43 3.95
N THR A 30 -5.02 -4.55 3.57
CA THR A 30 -6.46 -4.72 3.57
C THR A 30 -6.88 -5.95 4.36
N GLY A 31 -8.16 -5.99 4.71
CA GLY A 31 -8.78 -7.14 5.36
C GLY A 31 -10.21 -7.34 4.88
N THR A 32 -10.70 -8.56 5.03
CA THR A 32 -12.05 -8.92 4.58
C THR A 32 -13.05 -9.11 5.71
N TRP A 33 -12.63 -8.93 6.95
CA TRP A 33 -13.55 -9.06 8.08
C TRP A 33 -14.55 -7.89 8.08
N PRO A 34 -15.77 -8.12 8.61
CA PRO A 34 -16.88 -7.17 8.42
C PRO A 34 -16.61 -5.74 8.84
N LYS A 35 -15.85 -5.52 9.92
CA LYS A 35 -15.55 -4.17 10.36
C LYS A 35 -14.62 -3.42 9.41
N ALA A 36 -13.75 -4.13 8.74
CA ALA A 36 -12.76 -3.52 7.86
C ALA A 36 -13.24 -3.40 6.42
N ALA A 37 -14.10 -4.31 5.98
CA ALA A 37 -14.46 -4.43 4.57
C ALA A 37 -14.96 -3.12 3.91
N PRO A 38 -15.88 -2.35 4.51
CA PRO A 38 -16.33 -1.12 3.84
C PRO A 38 -15.24 -0.10 3.65
N ALA A 39 -14.42 0.13 4.67
CA ALA A 39 -13.33 1.09 4.60
C ALA A 39 -12.25 0.63 3.61
N CYS A 40 -11.99 -0.68 3.56
CA CYS A 40 -11.02 -1.23 2.62
C CYS A 40 -11.50 -1.08 1.18
N ARG A 41 -12.80 -1.27 0.91
CA ARG A 41 -13.34 -1.06 -0.43
C ARG A 41 -13.21 0.39 -0.87
N ALA A 42 -13.51 1.32 0.04
CA ALA A 42 -13.37 2.74 -0.27
C ALA A 42 -11.91 3.08 -0.55
N MET A 43 -10.99 2.52 0.25
CA MET A 43 -9.57 2.75 0.08
C MET A 43 -9.04 2.12 -1.22
N ASP A 44 -9.59 0.97 -1.65
CA ASP A 44 -9.24 0.36 -2.93
C ASP A 44 -9.42 1.35 -4.09
N THR A 45 -10.54 2.06 -4.10
CA THR A 45 -10.84 3.03 -5.15
C THR A 45 -9.81 4.16 -5.11
N VAL A 46 -9.55 4.70 -3.93
CA VAL A 46 -8.59 5.79 -3.74
C VAL A 46 -7.19 5.39 -4.19
N VAL A 47 -6.73 4.21 -3.75
CA VAL A 47 -5.39 3.72 -4.11
C VAL A 47 -5.31 3.48 -5.62
N GLY A 48 -6.35 2.93 -6.22
CA GLY A 48 -6.39 2.71 -7.67
C GLY A 48 -6.25 4.00 -8.45
N GLU A 49 -6.95 5.04 -8.04
CA GLU A 49 -6.90 6.34 -8.71
C GLU A 49 -5.51 6.97 -8.58
N LEU A 50 -4.91 6.92 -7.39
CA LEU A 50 -3.60 7.52 -7.19
C LEU A 50 -2.48 6.71 -7.83
N ALA A 51 -2.61 5.39 -7.89
CA ALA A 51 -1.64 4.56 -8.59
C ALA A 51 -1.58 4.94 -10.07
N GLU A 52 -2.74 5.21 -10.68
CA GLU A 52 -2.79 5.70 -12.06
C GLU A 52 -2.16 7.07 -12.18
N GLU A 53 -2.49 7.96 -11.27
CA GLU A 53 -2.00 9.34 -11.29
C GLU A 53 -0.47 9.41 -11.14
N TYR A 54 0.10 8.61 -10.24
CA TYR A 54 1.54 8.62 -9.98
C TYR A 54 2.33 7.80 -11.00
N GLY A 55 1.68 6.84 -11.64
CA GLY A 55 2.31 6.06 -12.71
C GLY A 55 3.60 5.40 -12.29
N ALA A 56 4.65 5.59 -13.09
CA ALA A 56 5.94 4.93 -12.87
C ALA A 56 6.69 5.44 -11.63
N ARG A 57 6.24 6.52 -11.02
CA ARG A 57 6.88 7.07 -9.82
C ARG A 57 6.59 6.26 -8.56
N LEU A 58 5.59 5.39 -8.61
CA LEU A 58 5.11 4.68 -7.43
C LEU A 58 4.60 3.30 -7.82
N THR A 59 5.02 2.28 -7.10
CA THR A 59 4.47 0.94 -7.26
C THR A 59 3.47 0.71 -6.13
N ALA A 60 2.23 0.40 -6.47
CA ALA A 60 1.19 0.14 -5.47
C ALA A 60 0.99 -1.35 -5.30
N VAL A 61 0.89 -1.80 -4.06
CA VAL A 61 0.73 -3.22 -3.72
C VAL A 61 -0.42 -3.35 -2.74
N ARG A 62 -1.43 -4.10 -3.13
CA ARG A 62 -2.56 -4.41 -2.24
C ARG A 62 -2.23 -5.70 -1.49
N THR A 63 -2.06 -5.59 -0.20
CA THR A 63 -1.60 -6.68 0.64
C THR A 63 -2.71 -7.13 1.59
N ASP A 64 -3.20 -8.35 1.40
CA ASP A 64 -4.21 -8.92 2.29
C ASP A 64 -3.51 -9.40 3.56
N MET A 65 -3.93 -8.89 4.71
CA MET A 65 -3.30 -9.20 5.98
C MET A 65 -3.40 -10.68 6.34
N THR A 66 -4.45 -11.35 5.87
CA THR A 66 -4.65 -12.78 6.12
C THR A 66 -3.70 -13.64 5.28
N ARG A 67 -3.47 -13.23 4.03
CA ARG A 67 -2.60 -13.97 3.11
C ARG A 67 -1.13 -13.68 3.33
N CYS A 68 -0.82 -12.48 3.82
CA CYS A 68 0.56 -12.04 4.03
C CYS A 68 0.82 -11.69 5.50
N PRO A 69 0.69 -12.67 6.42
CA PRO A 69 0.84 -12.38 7.85
C PRO A 69 2.25 -11.96 8.24
N GLY A 70 3.26 -12.50 7.60
CA GLY A 70 4.65 -12.12 7.89
C GLY A 70 4.94 -10.69 7.49
N THR A 71 4.48 -10.29 6.31
CA THR A 71 4.62 -8.91 5.83
C THR A 71 3.88 -7.95 6.75
N THR A 72 2.68 -8.33 7.18
CA THR A 72 1.86 -7.52 8.08
C THR A 72 2.61 -7.26 9.39
N ARG A 73 3.22 -8.30 9.97
CA ARG A 73 4.00 -8.16 11.20
C ARG A 73 5.27 -7.36 10.99
N ARG A 74 5.93 -7.58 9.86
CA ARG A 74 7.18 -6.90 9.52
C ARG A 74 7.01 -5.38 9.55
N PHE A 75 5.89 -4.87 9.05
CA PHE A 75 5.65 -3.43 8.99
C PHE A 75 4.80 -2.91 10.16
N GLY A 76 4.53 -3.76 11.15
CA GLY A 76 3.82 -3.34 12.36
C GLY A 76 2.36 -2.98 12.14
N VAL A 77 1.74 -3.55 11.12
CA VAL A 77 0.35 -3.26 10.78
C VAL A 77 -0.58 -4.06 11.69
N THR A 78 -1.50 -3.37 12.37
CA THR A 78 -2.41 -4.00 13.32
C THR A 78 -3.88 -3.88 12.95
N GLY A 79 -4.19 -3.19 11.86
CA GLY A 79 -5.57 -3.03 11.42
C GLY A 79 -5.63 -2.66 9.96
N ALA A 80 -6.81 -2.73 9.38
CA ALA A 80 -7.02 -2.44 7.96
C ALA A 80 -8.14 -1.42 7.80
N PRO A 81 -8.03 -0.49 6.85
CA PRO A 81 -6.90 -0.33 5.94
C PRO A 81 -5.74 0.40 6.60
N THR A 82 -4.52 0.13 6.13
CA THR A 82 -3.33 0.85 6.56
C THR A 82 -2.44 1.05 5.32
N ALA A 83 -1.93 2.25 5.15
CA ALA A 83 -1.01 2.57 4.05
C ALA A 83 0.40 2.67 4.61
N VAL A 84 1.36 1.99 3.98
CA VAL A 84 2.76 2.04 4.36
C VAL A 84 3.57 2.38 3.11
N LEU A 85 4.35 3.45 3.19
CA LEU A 85 5.25 3.79 2.10
C LEU A 85 6.60 3.16 2.40
N VAL A 86 7.09 2.35 1.47
CA VAL A 86 8.32 1.57 1.62
C VAL A 86 9.35 2.06 0.61
N SER A 87 10.58 2.25 1.06
CA SER A 87 11.70 2.58 0.18
C SER A 87 12.93 1.86 0.68
N ALA A 88 13.66 1.23 -0.25
CA ALA A 88 14.87 0.47 0.09
C ALA A 88 14.61 -0.56 1.20
N ASP A 89 13.50 -1.28 1.09
CA ASP A 89 13.06 -2.34 2.01
C ASP A 89 12.67 -1.86 3.41
N GLU A 90 12.59 -0.56 3.62
CA GLU A 90 12.21 -0.01 4.92
C GLU A 90 10.95 0.85 4.82
N ALA A 91 10.12 0.77 5.84
CA ALA A 91 8.96 1.64 5.94
C ALA A 91 9.44 3.06 6.27
N VAL A 92 9.12 4.02 5.40
CA VAL A 92 9.48 5.42 5.63
C VAL A 92 8.32 6.20 6.24
N ALA A 93 7.10 5.71 6.07
CA ALA A 93 5.92 6.35 6.67
C ALA A 93 4.78 5.35 6.69
N SER A 94 3.88 5.48 7.65
CA SER A 94 2.67 4.67 7.67
C SER A 94 1.50 5.48 8.23
N GLN A 95 0.30 5.15 7.76
CA GLN A 95 -0.92 5.81 8.18
C GLN A 95 -2.01 4.77 8.34
N ALA A 96 -2.49 4.58 9.55
CA ALA A 96 -3.58 3.66 9.84
C ALA A 96 -4.92 4.32 9.54
N GLY A 97 -5.88 3.52 9.09
CA GLY A 97 -7.22 3.98 8.81
C GLY A 97 -7.43 4.43 7.38
N PRO A 98 -8.71 4.62 7.00
CA PRO A 98 -9.02 5.06 5.64
C PRO A 98 -8.60 6.50 5.40
N MET A 99 -8.23 6.79 4.16
CA MET A 99 -7.88 8.13 3.73
C MET A 99 -8.70 8.50 2.50
N THR A 100 -9.04 9.78 2.39
CA THR A 100 -9.62 10.30 1.14
C THR A 100 -8.50 10.41 0.10
N GLY A 101 -8.88 10.65 -1.16
CA GLY A 101 -7.88 10.86 -2.21
C GLY A 101 -6.95 12.02 -1.90
N GLU A 102 -7.49 13.12 -1.34
CA GLU A 102 -6.67 14.26 -0.97
C GLU A 102 -5.70 13.94 0.15
N GLU A 103 -6.16 13.18 1.14
CA GLU A 103 -5.31 12.79 2.27
C GLU A 103 -4.19 11.85 1.83
N LEU A 104 -4.51 10.88 0.98
CA LEU A 104 -3.48 9.96 0.48
C LEU A 104 -2.49 10.69 -0.42
N ARG A 105 -2.97 11.61 -1.25
CA ARG A 105 -2.09 12.42 -2.09
C ARG A 105 -1.13 13.24 -1.23
N ALA A 106 -1.65 13.88 -0.18
CA ALA A 106 -0.81 14.67 0.72
C ALA A 106 0.23 13.79 1.42
N PHE A 107 -0.18 12.61 1.88
CA PHE A 107 0.71 11.64 2.48
C PHE A 107 1.84 11.24 1.52
N LEU A 108 1.48 10.89 0.30
CA LEU A 108 2.46 10.48 -0.70
C LEU A 108 3.39 11.61 -1.10
N ASP A 109 2.84 12.80 -1.37
CA ASP A 109 3.66 13.94 -1.80
C ASP A 109 4.66 14.36 -0.74
N THR A 110 4.23 14.38 0.53
CA THR A 110 5.11 14.73 1.64
C THR A 110 6.28 13.75 1.73
N HIS A 111 5.99 12.46 1.74
CA HIS A 111 7.03 11.45 1.98
C HIS A 111 7.83 11.11 0.75
N LEU A 112 7.24 11.18 -0.44
CA LEU A 112 8.01 11.03 -1.68
C LEU A 112 8.98 12.20 -1.87
N GLY A 113 8.56 13.39 -1.48
CA GLY A 113 9.44 14.56 -1.51
C GLY A 113 10.66 14.40 -0.63
N GLU A 114 10.49 13.75 0.52
CA GLU A 114 11.59 13.49 1.46
C GLU A 114 12.60 12.48 0.90
N LEU A 115 12.15 11.59 0.03
CA LEU A 115 13.00 10.58 -0.59
C LEU A 115 13.80 11.11 -1.77
N GLY A 116 13.29 12.19 -2.33
CA GLY A 116 13.78 12.72 -3.54
C GLY A 116 14.94 13.43 -3.63
#